data_0408658b666a992527980bf4781d5163
#
_entry.id   0408658b666a992527980bf4781d5163
#
_cell.length_a   1.000
_cell.length_b   1.000
_cell.length_c   1.000
_cell.angle_alpha   90.00
_cell.angle_beta   90.00
_cell.angle_gamma   90.00
#
_symmetry.space_group_name_H-M   'P 1'
#
loop_
_entity.id
_entity.type
_entity.pdbx_description
1 polymer ?
#
loop_
_entity_poly.entity_id
_entity_poly.type
_entity_poly.pdbx_seq_one_letter_code
_entity_poly.pdbx_strand_id
1 'polypeptide(L)'
;MRTSATATAGAPRTKPLEHPIIFFDGVCAMCNRFVDLILRADRREVFRFAPLQGETARALLPPLAGDPREWSMIYLDERGVHEQSDASLEVYRRLGGVWWLASLLRLVPRFVRTPVYRLIARNRYRWFGRRDTCRVPSAEERARFLP
;
A
#
# COMPACT_ATOMS: atom_id res chain seq x y z
N MET A 1 -1.84 -23.43 -16.91
CA MET A 1 -2.06 -24.06 -15.59
C MET A 1 -2.30 -23.00 -14.55
N ARG A 2 -3.46 -23.04 -13.99
CA ARG A 2 -3.88 -22.08 -12.97
C ARG A 2 -3.37 -22.54 -11.62
N THR A 3 -2.44 -21.84 -11.05
CA THR A 3 -2.24 -21.89 -9.61
C THR A 3 -3.03 -20.74 -9.00
N SER A 4 -4.23 -21.04 -8.59
CA SER A 4 -4.96 -20.22 -7.63
C SER A 4 -4.12 -20.22 -6.35
N ALA A 5 -3.33 -19.20 -6.16
CA ALA A 5 -2.82 -18.91 -4.84
C ALA A 5 -4.03 -18.49 -4.00
N THR A 6 -4.63 -19.49 -3.36
CA THR A 6 -5.56 -19.27 -2.26
C THR A 6 -4.78 -18.48 -1.24
N ALA A 7 -5.12 -17.21 -1.07
CA ALA A 7 -4.58 -16.40 0.00
C ALA A 7 -4.93 -17.11 1.31
N THR A 8 -3.96 -17.81 1.87
CA THR A 8 -4.08 -18.39 3.19
C THR A 8 -4.27 -17.22 4.13
N ALA A 9 -5.45 -17.13 4.70
CA ALA A 9 -5.77 -16.16 5.72
C ALA A 9 -4.65 -16.17 6.75
N GLY A 10 -3.98 -15.04 6.92
CA GLY A 10 -2.94 -14.87 7.92
C GLY A 10 -3.47 -15.29 9.29
N ALA A 11 -2.60 -15.79 10.14
CA ALA A 11 -2.92 -16.22 11.49
C ALA A 11 -3.84 -15.21 12.20
N PRO A 12 -4.80 -15.66 13.00
CA PRO A 12 -5.75 -14.76 13.66
C PRO A 12 -5.00 -13.74 14.50
N ARG A 13 -5.17 -12.49 14.17
CA ARG A 13 -4.59 -11.39 14.95
C ARG A 13 -5.27 -11.38 16.32
N THR A 14 -4.50 -11.52 17.34
CA THR A 14 -4.98 -11.52 18.72
C THR A 14 -5.36 -10.13 19.21
N LYS A 15 -4.98 -9.08 18.47
CA LYS A 15 -5.30 -7.69 18.81
C LYS A 15 -5.96 -6.99 17.60
N PRO A 16 -7.10 -6.31 17.83
CA PRO A 16 -7.73 -5.52 16.75
C PRO A 16 -6.78 -4.42 16.26
N LEU A 17 -6.83 -4.18 14.97
CA LEU A 17 -6.04 -3.13 14.33
C LEU A 17 -6.64 -1.77 14.69
N GLU A 18 -5.90 -0.95 15.42
CA GLU A 18 -6.37 0.38 15.83
C GLU A 18 -6.49 1.34 14.64
N HIS A 19 -5.55 1.23 13.70
CA HIS A 19 -5.51 2.04 12.49
C HIS A 19 -5.17 1.18 11.28
N PRO A 20 -5.76 1.46 10.13
CA PRO A 20 -5.34 0.81 8.90
C PRO A 20 -3.92 1.21 8.51
N ILE A 21 -3.19 0.28 7.92
CA ILE A 21 -1.78 0.46 7.59
C ILE A 21 -1.59 0.41 6.08
N ILE A 22 -0.88 1.40 5.54
CA ILE A 22 -0.43 1.45 4.16
C ILE A 22 1.04 1.02 4.12
N PHE A 23 1.30 -0.13 3.52
CA PHE A 23 2.66 -0.61 3.28
C PHE A 23 3.11 -0.14 1.90
N PHE A 24 4.25 0.48 1.83
CA PHE A 24 4.78 1.09 0.61
C PHE A 24 6.26 0.75 0.41
N ASP A 25 6.71 0.82 -0.82
CA ASP A 25 8.13 0.67 -1.14
C ASP A 25 8.87 1.97 -0.76
N GLY A 26 9.65 1.94 0.31
CA GLY A 26 10.33 3.10 0.86
C GLY A 26 11.39 3.71 -0.05
N VAL A 27 11.89 2.97 -1.03
CA VAL A 27 12.91 3.44 -2.00
C VAL A 27 12.30 3.90 -3.33
N CYS A 28 11.03 3.66 -3.56
CA CYS A 28 10.33 4.06 -4.77
C CYS A 28 9.89 5.53 -4.70
N ALA A 29 10.33 6.36 -5.65
CA ALA A 29 9.96 7.76 -5.68
C ALA A 29 8.45 7.97 -5.88
N MET A 30 7.81 7.17 -6.73
CA MET A 30 6.37 7.22 -6.94
C MET A 30 5.60 6.87 -5.66
N CYS A 31 6.01 5.81 -4.96
CA CYS A 31 5.38 5.39 -3.72
C CYS A 31 5.51 6.46 -2.62
N ASN A 32 6.66 7.10 -2.53
CA ASN A 32 6.88 8.20 -1.58
C ASN A 32 5.98 9.41 -1.89
N ARG A 33 5.80 9.75 -3.17
CA ARG A 33 4.86 10.81 -3.58
C ARG A 33 3.41 10.46 -3.24
N PHE A 34 3.05 9.19 -3.39
CA PHE A 34 1.74 8.71 -2.99
C PHE A 34 1.53 8.86 -1.47
N VAL A 35 2.52 8.49 -0.68
CA VAL A 35 2.50 8.68 0.78
C VAL A 35 2.34 10.16 1.13
N ASP A 36 3.08 11.06 0.49
CA ASP A 36 2.97 12.50 0.70
C ASP A 36 1.56 13.01 0.38
N LEU A 37 0.97 12.52 -0.70
CA LEU A 37 -0.40 12.86 -1.09
C LEU A 37 -1.40 12.45 0.00
N ILE A 38 -1.29 11.22 0.48
CA ILE A 38 -2.18 10.71 1.52
C ILE A 38 -1.99 11.46 2.84
N LEU A 39 -0.74 11.74 3.23
CA LEU A 39 -0.44 12.53 4.44
C LEU A 39 -1.12 13.90 4.42
N ARG A 40 -1.14 14.55 3.27
CA ARG A 40 -1.80 15.87 3.10
C ARG A 40 -3.32 15.77 3.08
N ALA A 41 -3.86 14.71 2.49
CA ALA A 41 -5.29 14.51 2.35
C ALA A 41 -5.95 13.98 3.64
N ASP A 42 -5.23 13.20 4.42
CA ASP A 42 -5.71 12.53 5.62
C ASP A 42 -5.62 13.44 6.85
N ARG A 43 -6.48 14.46 6.90
CA ARG A 43 -6.54 15.41 8.01
C ARG A 43 -6.97 14.77 9.34
N ARG A 44 -7.63 13.63 9.30
CA ARG A 44 -8.10 12.91 10.50
C ARG A 44 -7.06 11.93 11.03
N GLU A 45 -5.92 11.81 10.37
CA GLU A 45 -4.82 10.92 10.74
C GLU A 45 -5.25 9.45 10.92
N VAL A 46 -6.12 9.00 10.04
CA VAL A 46 -6.69 7.65 10.05
C VAL A 46 -5.64 6.60 9.75
N PHE A 47 -4.76 6.87 8.77
CA PHE A 47 -3.79 5.91 8.28
C PHE A 47 -2.48 5.90 9.06
N ARG A 48 -1.88 4.71 9.13
CA ARG A 48 -0.48 4.53 9.50
C ARG A 48 0.29 4.03 8.28
N PHE A 49 1.57 4.28 8.25
CA PHE A 49 2.45 3.97 7.13
C PHE A 49 3.61 3.09 7.60
N ALA A 50 3.96 2.10 6.80
CA ALA A 50 5.11 1.24 7.08
C ALA A 50 5.81 0.87 5.77
N PRO A 51 7.15 0.84 5.74
CA PRO A 51 7.86 0.34 4.57
C PRO A 51 7.69 -1.16 4.43
N LEU A 52 7.58 -1.63 3.19
CA LEU A 52 7.53 -3.07 2.89
C LEU A 52 8.78 -3.81 3.36
N GLN A 53 9.91 -3.11 3.44
CA GLN A 53 11.18 -3.60 3.91
C GLN A 53 11.31 -3.64 5.45
N GLY A 54 10.31 -3.10 6.16
CA GLY A 54 10.37 -2.87 7.60
C GLY A 54 9.92 -4.05 8.46
N GLU A 55 10.06 -3.88 9.77
CA GLU A 55 9.71 -4.90 10.76
C GLU A 55 8.20 -5.14 10.84
N THR A 56 7.40 -4.09 10.75
CA THR A 56 5.94 -4.18 10.79
C THR A 56 5.40 -5.02 9.63
N ALA A 57 5.97 -4.87 8.44
CA ALA A 57 5.59 -5.68 7.29
C ALA A 57 5.91 -7.17 7.52
N ARG A 58 7.10 -7.48 8.06
CA ARG A 58 7.48 -8.86 8.38
C ARG A 58 6.59 -9.50 9.43
N ALA A 59 6.12 -8.70 10.38
CA ALA A 59 5.26 -9.19 11.46
C ALA A 59 3.80 -9.40 11.05
N LEU A 60 3.28 -8.57 10.15
CA LEU A 60 1.85 -8.51 9.85
C LEU A 60 1.46 -9.05 8.47
N LEU A 61 2.40 -9.12 7.54
CA LEU A 61 2.16 -9.62 6.18
C LEU A 61 2.72 -11.02 6.01
N PRO A 62 2.13 -11.83 5.11
CA PRO A 62 2.77 -13.06 4.68
C PRO A 62 4.12 -12.74 4.01
N PRO A 63 5.05 -13.71 3.96
CA PRO A 63 6.35 -13.48 3.32
C PRO A 63 6.19 -12.95 1.91
N LEU A 64 6.84 -11.82 1.62
CA LEU A 64 6.82 -11.21 0.30
C LEU A 64 7.71 -12.03 -0.64
N ALA A 65 7.11 -12.60 -1.65
CA ALA A 65 7.81 -13.43 -2.64
C ALA A 65 8.23 -12.61 -3.86
N GLY A 66 9.23 -13.10 -4.58
CA GLY A 66 9.67 -12.54 -5.86
C GLY A 66 10.62 -11.35 -5.73
N ASP A 67 10.80 -10.68 -6.85
CA ASP A 67 11.69 -9.53 -6.95
C ASP A 67 11.07 -8.32 -6.24
N PRO A 68 11.80 -7.63 -5.34
CA PRO A 68 11.33 -6.39 -4.71
C PRO A 68 10.82 -5.32 -5.69
N ARG A 69 11.32 -5.34 -6.93
CA ARG A 69 10.85 -4.44 -7.99
C ARG A 69 9.43 -4.72 -8.45
N GLU A 70 8.91 -5.90 -8.16
CA GLU A 70 7.54 -6.30 -8.47
C GLU A 70 6.59 -6.08 -7.30
N TRP A 71 7.10 -5.74 -6.12
CA TRP A 71 6.28 -5.49 -4.96
C TRP A 71 5.40 -4.27 -5.18
N SER A 72 4.14 -4.43 -4.85
CA SER A 72 3.16 -3.36 -4.94
C SER A 72 2.76 -2.85 -3.57
N MET A 73 2.13 -1.69 -3.53
CA MET A 73 1.55 -1.18 -2.30
C MET A 73 0.54 -2.18 -1.72
N ILE A 74 0.59 -2.37 -0.43
CA ILE A 74 -0.34 -3.22 0.32
C ILE A 74 -1.07 -2.36 1.34
N TYR A 75 -2.37 -2.55 1.44
CA TYR A 75 -3.21 -1.90 2.42
C TYR A 75 -3.83 -2.94 3.35
N LEU A 76 -3.69 -2.72 4.64
CA LEU A 76 -4.17 -3.61 5.67
C LEU A 76 -5.20 -2.89 6.55
N ASP A 77 -6.41 -3.41 6.60
CA ASP A 77 -7.48 -2.91 7.45
C ASP A 77 -8.17 -4.04 8.24
N GLU A 78 -9.27 -3.72 8.88
CA GLU A 78 -10.07 -4.66 9.66
C GLU A 78 -10.63 -5.81 8.81
N ARG A 79 -10.75 -5.63 7.50
CA ARG A 79 -11.25 -6.65 6.57
C ARG A 79 -10.14 -7.55 6.02
N GLY A 80 -8.89 -7.17 6.19
CA GLY A 80 -7.73 -7.95 5.77
C GLY A 80 -6.77 -7.19 4.87
N VAL A 81 -6.06 -7.93 4.05
CA VAL A 81 -5.02 -7.44 3.16
C VAL A 81 -5.60 -7.14 1.78
N HIS A 82 -5.33 -5.95 1.28
CA HIS A 82 -5.67 -5.51 -0.08
C HIS A 82 -4.37 -5.20 -0.82
N GLU A 83 -4.31 -5.60 -2.08
CA GLU A 83 -3.10 -5.46 -2.90
C GLU A 83 -3.38 -4.73 -4.20
N GLN A 84 -2.34 -4.20 -4.82
CA GLN A 84 -2.36 -3.58 -6.14
C GLN A 84 -3.41 -2.44 -6.24
N SER A 85 -4.20 -2.43 -7.31
CA SER A 85 -5.21 -1.40 -7.53
C SER A 85 -6.31 -1.41 -6.46
N ASP A 86 -6.66 -2.57 -5.91
CA ASP A 86 -7.65 -2.66 -4.84
C ASP A 86 -7.17 -1.95 -3.57
N ALA A 87 -5.87 -2.03 -3.25
CA ALA A 87 -5.30 -1.29 -2.14
C ALA A 87 -5.47 0.22 -2.29
N SER A 88 -5.12 0.76 -3.45
CA SER A 88 -5.28 2.20 -3.74
C SER A 88 -6.75 2.64 -3.65
N LEU A 89 -7.66 1.85 -4.21
CA LEU A 89 -9.09 2.18 -4.22
C LEU A 89 -9.69 2.16 -2.81
N GLU A 90 -9.28 1.24 -1.96
CA GLU A 90 -9.72 1.19 -0.57
C GLU A 90 -9.21 2.41 0.23
N VAL A 91 -7.98 2.83 -0.01
CA VAL A 91 -7.42 4.04 0.59
C VAL A 91 -8.24 5.28 0.18
N TYR A 92 -8.53 5.45 -1.09
CA TYR A 92 -9.33 6.58 -1.59
C TYR A 92 -10.75 6.56 -1.02
N ARG A 93 -11.36 5.40 -0.97
CA ARG A 93 -12.69 5.25 -0.36
C ARG A 93 -12.69 5.70 1.10
N ARG A 94 -11.67 5.33 1.86
CA ARG A 94 -11.55 5.64 3.29
C ARG A 94 -11.21 7.10 3.55
N LEU A 95 -10.47 7.75 2.66
CA LEU A 95 -10.24 9.19 2.73
C LEU A 95 -11.54 9.99 2.63
N GLY A 96 -12.49 9.52 1.86
CA GLY A 96 -13.77 10.19 1.65
C GLY A 96 -13.66 11.50 0.88
N GLY A 97 -14.73 12.32 0.89
CA GLY A 97 -14.76 13.58 0.19
C GLY A 97 -14.50 13.42 -1.32
N VAL A 98 -13.72 14.31 -1.91
CA VAL A 98 -13.35 14.26 -3.33
C VAL A 98 -12.61 12.97 -3.72
N TRP A 99 -11.87 12.39 -2.78
CA TRP A 99 -11.13 11.14 -3.00
C TRP A 99 -12.03 9.93 -3.20
N TRP A 100 -13.24 9.97 -2.67
CA TRP A 100 -14.22 8.92 -2.90
C TRP A 100 -14.55 8.78 -4.39
N LEU A 101 -14.50 9.87 -5.17
CA LEU A 101 -14.68 9.81 -6.62
C LEU A 101 -13.63 8.94 -7.31
N ALA A 102 -12.39 8.97 -6.81
CA ALA A 102 -11.33 8.09 -7.33
C ALA A 102 -11.64 6.61 -7.06
N SER A 103 -12.36 6.30 -5.99
CA SER A 103 -12.77 4.93 -5.69
C SER A 103 -13.77 4.36 -6.71
N LEU A 104 -14.43 5.20 -7.50
CA LEU A 104 -15.32 4.78 -8.59
C LEU A 104 -14.58 4.06 -9.72
N LEU A 105 -13.26 4.20 -9.81
CA LEU A 105 -12.44 3.36 -10.70
C LEU A 105 -12.60 1.86 -10.41
N ARG A 106 -13.17 1.51 -9.28
CA ARG A 106 -13.59 0.13 -8.98
C ARG A 106 -14.59 -0.43 -10.00
N LEU A 107 -15.37 0.43 -10.65
CA LEU A 107 -16.29 0.04 -11.71
C LEU A 107 -15.55 -0.48 -12.96
N VAL A 108 -14.29 -0.09 -13.15
CA VAL A 108 -13.43 -0.68 -14.18
C VAL A 108 -13.11 -2.12 -13.79
N PRO A 109 -13.34 -3.11 -14.68
CA PRO A 109 -13.08 -4.51 -14.37
C PRO A 109 -11.61 -4.77 -14.00
N ARG A 110 -11.37 -5.73 -13.11
CA ARG A 110 -10.00 -6.10 -12.70
C ARG A 110 -9.12 -6.52 -13.87
N PHE A 111 -9.68 -7.17 -14.88
CA PHE A 111 -8.91 -7.60 -16.06
C PHE A 111 -8.33 -6.43 -16.86
N VAL A 112 -8.88 -5.22 -16.69
CA VAL A 112 -8.34 -3.98 -17.25
C VAL A 112 -7.40 -3.28 -16.26
N ARG A 113 -7.81 -3.16 -15.01
CA ARG A 113 -7.04 -2.47 -13.95
C ARG A 113 -5.72 -3.17 -13.62
N THR A 114 -5.74 -4.47 -13.46
CA THR A 114 -4.58 -5.23 -13.00
C THR A 114 -3.41 -5.18 -13.98
N PRO A 115 -3.58 -5.37 -15.30
CA PRO A 115 -2.49 -5.21 -16.26
C PRO A 115 -1.90 -3.81 -16.27
N VAL A 116 -2.74 -2.77 -16.19
CA VAL A 116 -2.28 -1.37 -16.15
C VAL A 116 -1.48 -1.11 -14.89
N TYR A 117 -1.99 -1.55 -13.75
CA TYR A 117 -1.29 -1.40 -12.48
C TYR A 117 0.08 -2.11 -12.49
N ARG A 118 0.13 -3.33 -12.98
CA ARG A 118 1.38 -4.09 -13.10
C ARG A 118 2.38 -3.43 -14.04
N LEU A 119 1.92 -2.88 -15.14
CA LEU A 119 2.76 -2.13 -16.07
C LEU A 119 3.42 -0.93 -15.38
N ILE A 120 2.66 -0.15 -14.64
CA ILE A 120 3.15 0.98 -13.86
C ILE A 120 4.12 0.49 -12.77
N ALA A 121 3.76 -0.54 -12.03
CA ALA A 121 4.58 -1.08 -10.96
C ALA A 121 5.94 -1.59 -11.44
N ARG A 122 5.99 -2.29 -12.56
CA ARG A 122 7.23 -2.78 -13.17
C ARG A 122 8.17 -1.67 -13.62
N ASN A 123 7.61 -0.55 -14.09
CA ASN A 123 8.37 0.56 -14.66
C ASN A 123 8.54 1.73 -13.69
N ARG A 124 8.04 1.62 -12.46
CA ARG A 124 8.04 2.74 -11.51
C ARG A 124 9.43 3.28 -11.21
N TYR A 125 10.45 2.44 -11.09
CA TYR A 125 11.82 2.88 -10.87
C TYR A 125 12.41 3.55 -12.10
N ARG A 126 12.09 3.05 -13.27
CA ARG A 126 12.55 3.59 -14.54
C ARG A 126 11.87 4.93 -14.86
N TRP A 127 10.58 5.04 -14.60
CA TRP A 127 9.79 6.23 -14.95
C TRP A 127 9.86 7.32 -13.89
N PHE A 128 9.88 6.95 -12.62
CA PHE A 128 9.78 7.88 -11.49
C PHE A 128 11.06 7.96 -10.66
N GLY A 129 11.96 7.00 -10.81
CA GLY A 129 13.22 6.92 -10.10
C GLY A 129 13.17 6.07 -8.83
N ARG A 130 14.37 5.77 -8.34
CA ARG A 130 14.60 5.01 -7.11
C ARG A 130 15.50 5.83 -6.19
N ARG A 131 15.21 5.82 -4.91
CA ARG A 131 16.03 6.42 -3.86
C ARG A 131 17.08 5.41 -3.36
N ASP A 132 18.25 5.90 -2.98
CA ASP A 132 19.31 5.05 -2.42
C ASP A 132 18.98 4.52 -1.02
N THR A 133 18.15 5.28 -0.29
CA THR A 133 17.74 4.95 1.08
C THR A 133 16.23 4.99 1.22
N CYS A 134 15.70 4.22 2.18
CA CYS A 134 14.29 4.31 2.57
C CYS A 134 13.95 5.72 3.05
N ARG A 135 12.66 6.09 2.87
CA ARG A 135 12.11 7.32 3.39
C ARG A 135 12.33 7.43 4.90
N VAL A 136 12.85 8.56 5.32
CA VAL A 136 12.92 8.93 6.75
C VAL A 136 11.80 9.93 7.02
N PRO A 137 10.83 9.59 7.91
CA PRO A 137 9.75 10.52 8.24
C PRO A 137 10.27 11.74 8.98
N SER A 138 9.64 12.89 8.79
CA SER A 138 9.90 14.09 9.58
C SER A 138 9.50 13.87 11.05
N ALA A 139 9.92 14.78 11.94
CA ALA A 139 9.55 14.71 13.35
C ALA A 139 8.02 14.71 13.56
N GLU A 140 7.29 15.47 12.76
CA GLU A 140 5.82 15.57 12.81
C GLU A 140 5.14 14.30 12.30
N GLU A 141 5.75 13.64 11.32
CA GLU A 141 5.20 12.42 10.70
C GLU A 141 5.46 11.16 11.53
N ARG A 142 6.45 11.16 12.41
CA ARG A 142 6.93 9.94 13.11
C ARG A 142 5.84 9.16 13.84
N ALA A 143 4.87 9.84 14.42
CA ALA A 143 3.77 9.18 15.11
C ALA A 143 2.88 8.34 14.17
N ARG A 144 2.92 8.61 12.88
CA ARG A 144 2.13 7.94 11.84
C ARG A 144 2.91 6.86 11.10
N PHE A 145 4.23 6.79 11.26
CA PHE A 145 5.09 5.80 10.63
C PHE A 145 5.46 4.69 11.60
N LEU A 146 5.34 3.47 11.12
CA LEU A 146 5.74 2.25 11.83
C LEU A 146 7.07 1.73 11.29
N PRO A 147 7.88 1.03 12.13
CA PRO A 147 9.17 0.51 11.70
C PRO A 147 9.09 -0.59 10.65
#